data_f6819c1bf546d2fb6d49604a90655caa
#
_entry.id   f6819c1bf546d2fb6d49604a90655caa
#
_cell.length_a   1.000
_cell.length_b   1.000
_cell.length_c   1.000
_cell.angle_alpha   90.00
_cell.angle_beta   90.00
_cell.angle_gamma   90.00
#
_symmetry.space_group_name_H-M   'P 1'
#
loop_
_entity.id
_entity.type
_entity.pdbx_description
1 polymer ?
#
loop_
_entity_poly.entity_id
_entity_poly.type
_entity_poly.pdbx_seq_one_letter_code
_entity_poly.pdbx_strand_id
1 'polypeptide(L)'
;MNLKLLHIFLLSTGGTLLLCTPLIHTTELVNGLVIGKMCWFHLVMLFFSVCVFFVVLTKRTTAIAFLSSDLLLLIFTGTVLITYKWSLNPEPEKLIFIGQLVIFWFLLRYILTAYREFNFFFLFVGILTGLVEAVWGMQQLHGHAYSNHSLFRLTGSFFNPGPYSGYLAVVLPVGLWMALRFQKGMRCFGYICVGAILIVLPAGMSRSAWMAAVVACGWVYWAERIGWEKTKAVYRRNKNATIPFIAIVAILVGCAIAELYGLKRDSADGRLLMWKVTGKAIAGHPVTGTGLGGFPEAYAEMQGQYFGTEEATDKEKLVAGCPEYAFNEYLQIGLEQGIGGLIVFGAWLGSMVYYGIRNRQHGAAGGVLALAVFAVSSYPLQLPSFWVALVFLGAICVTKDGTQIRSSALSVSSACHITIISLLSLASVCLFILQKGQYEVYKRWGWMQTVYNNKAYESVSEDYKDLHDKLKHKPEFLFEEAQCLSKTGQHAEAIRVLERAKRLSGDPMIRYMIAKNRQTLGDYRETEEELLQAIGILPERLYPYYLLAKLYAEPEFYQADKLRAAAGAVLTKEPKVESTAIREMREEVKKIIEKK
;
A
#
# COMPACT_ATOMS: atom_id res chain seq x y z
N MET A 1 -35.88 25.06 -3.65
CA MET A 1 -34.99 24.44 -2.67
C MET A 1 -34.01 25.51 -2.17
N ASN A 2 -33.82 25.66 -0.86
CA ASN A 2 -32.90 26.65 -0.30
C ASN A 2 -31.47 26.32 -0.78
N LEU A 3 -30.74 27.27 -1.36
CA LEU A 3 -29.40 27.10 -1.92
C LEU A 3 -28.42 26.42 -0.92
N LYS A 4 -28.53 26.78 0.37
CA LYS A 4 -27.74 26.14 1.44
C LYS A 4 -28.05 24.64 1.58
N LEU A 5 -29.32 24.24 1.48
CA LEU A 5 -29.72 22.84 1.54
C LEU A 5 -29.19 22.04 0.33
N LEU A 6 -29.20 22.66 -0.86
CA LEU A 6 -28.62 22.06 -2.06
C LEU A 6 -27.10 21.83 -1.88
N HIS A 7 -26.37 22.84 -1.38
CA HIS A 7 -24.93 22.68 -1.08
C HIS A 7 -24.67 21.54 -0.10
N ILE A 8 -25.42 21.48 1.02
CA ILE A 8 -25.26 20.41 2.01
C ILE A 8 -25.56 19.06 1.37
N PHE A 9 -26.62 18.94 0.59
CA PHE A 9 -26.96 17.67 -0.08
C PHE A 9 -25.84 17.21 -1.04
N LEU A 10 -25.39 18.08 -1.95
CA LEU A 10 -24.35 17.74 -2.94
C LEU A 10 -23.03 17.34 -2.28
N LEU A 11 -22.58 18.10 -1.28
CA LEU A 11 -21.32 17.88 -0.59
C LEU A 11 -21.36 16.66 0.33
N SER A 12 -22.48 16.41 1.04
CA SER A 12 -22.66 15.22 1.85
C SER A 12 -22.68 13.97 0.99
N THR A 13 -23.36 14.00 -0.16
CA THR A 13 -23.40 12.89 -1.11
C THR A 13 -21.99 12.58 -1.63
N GLY A 14 -21.28 13.58 -2.18
CA GLY A 14 -19.94 13.38 -2.73
C GLY A 14 -18.93 12.90 -1.68
N GLY A 15 -18.93 13.50 -0.48
CA GLY A 15 -18.06 13.09 0.60
C GLY A 15 -18.38 11.68 1.13
N THR A 16 -19.67 11.30 1.21
CA THR A 16 -20.09 9.95 1.58
C THR A 16 -19.61 8.93 0.55
N LEU A 17 -19.82 9.20 -0.74
CA LEU A 17 -19.36 8.30 -1.81
C LEU A 17 -17.83 8.11 -1.79
N LEU A 18 -17.05 9.16 -1.49
CA LEU A 18 -15.60 9.04 -1.30
C LEU A 18 -15.26 8.17 -0.09
N LEU A 19 -15.94 8.34 1.05
CA LEU A 19 -15.75 7.52 2.24
C LEU A 19 -16.20 6.05 2.04
N CYS A 20 -17.09 5.77 1.06
CA CYS A 20 -17.47 4.42 0.67
C CYS A 20 -16.41 3.71 -0.19
N THR A 21 -15.31 4.36 -0.58
CA THR A 21 -14.22 3.74 -1.36
C THR A 21 -13.75 2.39 -0.80
N PRO A 22 -13.60 2.16 0.52
CA PRO A 22 -13.24 0.85 1.06
C PRO A 22 -14.23 -0.26 0.67
N LEU A 23 -15.52 0.05 0.62
CA LEU A 23 -16.60 -0.92 0.37
C LEU A 23 -16.71 -1.37 -1.10
N ILE A 24 -15.99 -0.71 -2.02
CA ILE A 24 -16.07 -1.03 -3.44
C ILE A 24 -15.37 -2.35 -3.72
N HIS A 25 -16.07 -3.21 -4.42
CA HIS A 25 -15.63 -4.55 -4.77
C HIS A 25 -16.03 -4.85 -6.22
N THR A 26 -15.06 -5.29 -7.03
CA THR A 26 -15.32 -5.77 -8.39
C THR A 26 -14.39 -6.94 -8.70
N THR A 27 -14.92 -7.94 -9.39
CA THR A 27 -14.20 -9.13 -9.87
C THR A 27 -13.96 -9.10 -11.38
N GLU A 28 -14.47 -8.09 -12.09
CA GLU A 28 -14.35 -7.98 -13.54
C GLU A 28 -12.98 -7.45 -13.99
N LEU A 29 -12.22 -6.83 -13.10
CA LEU A 29 -10.92 -6.23 -13.39
C LEU A 29 -9.79 -7.08 -12.84
N VAL A 30 -8.67 -7.09 -13.51
CA VAL A 30 -7.41 -7.56 -12.91
C VAL A 30 -7.13 -6.74 -11.66
N ASN A 31 -6.82 -7.40 -10.56
CA ASN A 31 -6.65 -6.75 -9.25
C ASN A 31 -7.82 -5.79 -8.89
N GLY A 32 -9.06 -6.20 -9.21
CA GLY A 32 -10.24 -5.34 -9.11
C GLY A 32 -10.52 -4.80 -7.72
N LEU A 33 -10.02 -5.46 -6.66
CA LEU A 33 -10.14 -5.00 -5.27
C LEU A 33 -9.28 -3.76 -4.96
N VAL A 34 -8.28 -3.45 -5.80
CA VAL A 34 -7.45 -2.23 -5.70
C VAL A 34 -7.81 -1.27 -6.83
N ILE A 35 -7.73 -1.74 -8.08
CA ILE A 35 -7.99 -0.93 -9.28
C ILE A 35 -9.44 -0.44 -9.32
N GLY A 36 -10.41 -1.28 -8.94
CA GLY A 36 -11.83 -0.88 -8.87
C GLY A 36 -12.05 0.27 -7.87
N LYS A 37 -11.36 0.25 -6.72
CA LYS A 37 -11.40 1.34 -5.74
C LYS A 37 -10.75 2.62 -6.28
N MET A 38 -9.68 2.52 -7.07
CA MET A 38 -9.06 3.67 -7.75
C MET A 38 -10.00 4.27 -8.79
N CYS A 39 -10.59 3.45 -9.66
CA CYS A 39 -11.56 3.92 -10.66
C CYS A 39 -12.77 4.60 -10.00
N TRP A 40 -13.30 4.00 -8.93
CA TRP A 40 -14.36 4.61 -8.12
C TRP A 40 -13.94 5.96 -7.55
N PHE A 41 -12.76 6.04 -6.93
CA PHE A 41 -12.26 7.29 -6.37
C PHE A 41 -12.15 8.39 -7.44
N HIS A 42 -11.59 8.09 -8.62
CA HIS A 42 -11.46 9.05 -9.71
C HIS A 42 -12.83 9.56 -10.19
N LEU A 43 -13.81 8.66 -10.35
CA LEU A 43 -15.18 9.02 -10.76
C LEU A 43 -15.86 9.92 -9.73
N VAL A 44 -15.79 9.53 -8.45
CA VAL A 44 -16.44 10.30 -7.38
C VAL A 44 -15.71 11.62 -7.13
N MET A 45 -14.37 11.67 -7.31
CA MET A 45 -13.60 12.92 -7.24
C MET A 45 -14.03 13.91 -8.33
N LEU A 46 -14.31 13.44 -9.55
CA LEU A 46 -14.89 14.29 -10.59
C LEU A 46 -16.22 14.91 -10.10
N PHE A 47 -17.15 14.08 -9.63
CA PHE A 47 -18.43 14.56 -9.09
C PHE A 47 -18.24 15.54 -7.94
N PHE A 48 -17.41 15.19 -6.95
CA PHE A 48 -17.13 16.03 -5.78
C PHE A 48 -16.52 17.38 -6.18
N SER A 49 -15.56 17.38 -7.12
CA SER A 49 -14.93 18.61 -7.62
C SER A 49 -15.91 19.54 -8.31
N VAL A 50 -16.83 19.00 -9.11
CA VAL A 50 -17.91 19.78 -9.76
C VAL A 50 -18.86 20.36 -8.70
N CYS A 51 -19.24 19.59 -7.68
CA CYS A 51 -20.06 20.08 -6.57
C CYS A 51 -19.36 21.21 -5.80
N VAL A 52 -18.07 21.06 -5.49
CA VAL A 52 -17.28 22.09 -4.81
C VAL A 52 -17.17 23.35 -5.67
N PHE A 53 -16.91 23.20 -6.97
CA PHE A 53 -16.88 24.35 -7.91
C PHE A 53 -18.21 25.13 -7.90
N PHE A 54 -19.34 24.43 -7.97
CA PHE A 54 -20.66 25.05 -7.86
C PHE A 54 -20.84 25.81 -6.53
N VAL A 55 -20.43 25.23 -5.42
CA VAL A 55 -20.49 25.87 -4.10
C VAL A 55 -19.61 27.11 -4.03
N VAL A 56 -18.41 27.08 -4.60
CA VAL A 56 -17.49 28.24 -4.64
C VAL A 56 -18.08 29.41 -5.41
N LEU A 57 -18.72 29.16 -6.56
CA LEU A 57 -19.34 30.19 -7.36
C LEU A 57 -20.52 30.88 -6.66
N THR A 58 -21.25 30.14 -5.83
CA THR A 58 -22.46 30.61 -5.17
C THR A 58 -22.25 31.15 -3.75
N LYS A 59 -21.19 30.69 -3.05
CA LYS A 59 -20.83 31.10 -1.70
C LYS A 59 -19.47 31.81 -1.66
N ARG A 60 -19.47 33.11 -1.91
CA ARG A 60 -18.28 33.95 -2.16
C ARG A 60 -17.35 34.25 -0.95
N THR A 61 -17.52 33.63 0.22
CA THR A 61 -16.99 34.23 1.48
C THR A 61 -16.11 33.34 2.36
N THR A 62 -15.52 32.25 1.87
CA THR A 62 -14.72 31.37 2.77
C THR A 62 -13.23 31.49 2.45
N ALA A 63 -12.47 32.15 3.33
CA ALA A 63 -11.01 32.16 3.27
C ALA A 63 -10.47 30.92 4.00
N ILE A 64 -9.56 30.20 3.36
CA ILE A 64 -8.82 29.08 3.99
C ILE A 64 -7.51 29.63 4.53
N ALA A 65 -7.21 29.35 5.81
CA ALA A 65 -5.87 29.59 6.32
C ALA A 65 -4.91 28.53 5.77
N PHE A 66 -3.85 28.97 5.13
CA PHE A 66 -2.75 28.08 4.73
C PHE A 66 -1.90 27.75 5.96
N LEU A 67 -1.74 26.46 6.25
CA LEU A 67 -1.09 25.95 7.45
C LEU A 67 0.17 25.15 7.10
N SER A 68 1.00 24.87 8.12
CA SER A 68 2.20 24.05 7.94
C SER A 68 1.92 22.67 7.36
N SER A 69 0.77 22.05 7.68
CA SER A 69 0.36 20.78 7.09
C SER A 69 0.16 20.86 5.57
N ASP A 70 -0.34 22.01 5.05
CA ASP A 70 -0.54 22.21 3.62
C ASP A 70 0.80 22.32 2.91
N LEU A 71 1.71 23.09 3.51
CA LEU A 71 3.07 23.24 3.00
C LEU A 71 3.83 21.90 3.00
N LEU A 72 3.74 21.14 4.08
CA LEU A 72 4.39 19.83 4.18
C LEU A 72 3.84 18.83 3.14
N LEU A 73 2.51 18.85 2.88
CA LEU A 73 1.93 18.04 1.82
C LEU A 73 2.47 18.43 0.43
N LEU A 74 2.56 19.74 0.14
CA LEU A 74 3.10 20.22 -1.13
C LEU A 74 4.58 19.89 -1.30
N ILE A 75 5.39 20.04 -0.23
CA ILE A 75 6.81 19.66 -0.25
C ILE A 75 6.94 18.16 -0.47
N PHE A 76 6.16 17.32 0.25
CA PHE A 76 6.16 15.87 0.05
C PHE A 76 5.79 15.49 -1.39
N THR A 77 4.74 16.10 -1.95
CA THR A 77 4.38 15.89 -3.35
C THR A 77 5.51 16.32 -4.29
N GLY A 78 6.19 17.43 -3.98
CA GLY A 78 7.36 17.89 -4.71
C GLY A 78 8.50 16.86 -4.68
N THR A 79 8.78 16.21 -3.53
CA THR A 79 9.79 15.14 -3.47
C THR A 79 9.40 13.96 -4.36
N VAL A 80 8.13 13.54 -4.35
CA VAL A 80 7.64 12.47 -5.24
C VAL A 80 7.87 12.82 -6.71
N LEU A 81 7.54 14.06 -7.14
CA LEU A 81 7.69 14.50 -8.53
C LEU A 81 9.15 14.60 -8.97
N ILE A 82 10.04 15.08 -8.08
CA ILE A 82 11.47 15.27 -8.37
C ILE A 82 12.18 13.91 -8.47
N THR A 83 11.82 12.94 -7.62
CA THR A 83 12.45 11.62 -7.61
C THR A 83 11.86 10.66 -8.64
N TYR A 84 10.73 11.01 -9.27
CA TYR A 84 10.03 10.12 -10.20
C TYR A 84 10.84 9.83 -11.48
N LYS A 85 10.94 8.55 -11.83
CA LYS A 85 11.63 8.10 -13.05
C LYS A 85 10.74 8.27 -14.29
N TRP A 86 10.63 9.49 -14.82
CA TRP A 86 9.73 9.84 -15.94
C TRP A 86 9.92 9.00 -17.19
N SER A 87 11.15 8.62 -17.52
CA SER A 87 11.45 7.78 -18.71
C SER A 87 10.92 6.36 -18.60
N LEU A 88 10.98 5.77 -17.40
CA LEU A 88 10.45 4.44 -17.10
C LEU A 88 8.95 4.47 -16.85
N ASN A 89 8.48 5.54 -16.16
CA ASN A 89 7.09 5.76 -15.78
C ASN A 89 6.49 4.54 -15.06
N PRO A 90 7.05 4.13 -13.89
CA PRO A 90 6.73 2.83 -13.28
C PRO A 90 5.33 2.77 -12.69
N GLU A 91 4.80 3.88 -12.15
CA GLU A 91 3.50 3.94 -11.45
C GLU A 91 2.67 5.18 -11.88
N PRO A 92 2.31 5.31 -13.18
CA PRO A 92 1.61 6.50 -13.67
C PRO A 92 0.24 6.71 -13.02
N GLU A 93 -0.48 5.63 -12.75
CA GLU A 93 -1.80 5.66 -12.12
C GLU A 93 -1.71 6.14 -10.68
N LYS A 94 -0.71 5.67 -9.93
CA LYS A 94 -0.46 6.09 -8.55
C LYS A 94 -0.03 7.55 -8.48
N LEU A 95 0.76 8.01 -9.46
CA LEU A 95 1.15 9.42 -9.55
C LEU A 95 -0.08 10.34 -9.78
N ILE A 96 -0.98 9.96 -10.70
CA ILE A 96 -2.24 10.70 -10.95
C ILE A 96 -3.14 10.63 -9.71
N PHE A 97 -3.23 9.48 -9.04
CA PHE A 97 -3.98 9.31 -7.81
C PHE A 97 -3.46 10.23 -6.69
N ILE A 98 -2.13 10.32 -6.50
CA ILE A 98 -1.51 11.27 -5.55
C ILE A 98 -1.87 12.72 -5.92
N GLY A 99 -1.80 13.10 -7.17
CA GLY A 99 -2.23 14.41 -7.64
C GLY A 99 -3.68 14.73 -7.27
N GLN A 100 -4.59 13.78 -7.48
CA GLN A 100 -6.00 13.94 -7.08
C GLN A 100 -6.19 13.97 -5.56
N LEU A 101 -5.39 13.23 -4.77
CA LEU A 101 -5.44 13.30 -3.31
C LEU A 101 -5.01 14.68 -2.78
N VAL A 102 -4.01 15.30 -3.40
CA VAL A 102 -3.61 16.68 -3.06
C VAL A 102 -4.74 17.67 -3.35
N ILE A 103 -5.38 17.56 -4.52
CA ILE A 103 -6.55 18.37 -4.85
C ILE A 103 -7.66 18.11 -3.84
N PHE A 104 -7.95 16.85 -3.54
CA PHE A 104 -8.96 16.45 -2.58
C PHE A 104 -8.72 17.06 -1.20
N TRP A 105 -7.47 17.07 -0.72
CA TRP A 105 -7.09 17.72 0.54
C TRP A 105 -7.53 19.19 0.59
N PHE A 106 -7.22 19.98 -0.43
CA PHE A 106 -7.57 21.39 -0.46
C PHE A 106 -9.08 21.64 -0.63
N LEU A 107 -9.74 20.88 -1.50
CA LEU A 107 -11.20 20.97 -1.69
C LEU A 107 -11.94 20.60 -0.40
N LEU A 108 -11.52 19.52 0.26
CA LEU A 108 -12.11 19.07 1.53
C LEU A 108 -11.89 20.11 2.64
N ARG A 109 -10.69 20.66 2.78
CA ARG A 109 -10.40 21.73 3.74
C ARG A 109 -11.26 22.97 3.52
N TYR A 110 -11.48 23.35 2.26
CA TYR A 110 -12.42 24.43 1.93
C TYR A 110 -13.82 24.12 2.46
N ILE A 111 -14.33 22.94 2.19
CA ILE A 111 -15.66 22.53 2.61
C ILE A 111 -15.78 22.46 4.14
N LEU A 112 -14.83 21.85 4.83
CA LEU A 112 -14.83 21.74 6.30
C LEU A 112 -14.73 23.12 6.99
N THR A 113 -14.11 24.10 6.34
CA THR A 113 -14.07 25.49 6.82
C THR A 113 -15.38 26.21 6.54
N ALA A 114 -16.01 25.97 5.38
CA ALA A 114 -17.27 26.60 4.96
C ALA A 114 -18.51 26.05 5.68
N TYR A 115 -18.48 24.76 6.06
CA TYR A 115 -19.58 24.00 6.65
C TYR A 115 -19.03 23.10 7.77
N ARG A 116 -18.95 23.60 8.98
CA ARG A 116 -18.33 22.91 10.13
C ARG A 116 -19.03 21.62 10.55
N GLU A 117 -20.34 21.54 10.28
CA GLU A 117 -21.14 20.34 10.51
C GLU A 117 -20.60 19.10 9.82
N PHE A 118 -19.86 19.26 8.72
CA PHE A 118 -19.22 18.15 8.01
C PHE A 118 -18.06 17.50 8.76
N ASN A 119 -17.42 18.18 9.72
CA ASN A 119 -16.39 17.54 10.56
C ASN A 119 -16.97 16.32 11.29
N PHE A 120 -18.11 16.49 11.93
CA PHE A 120 -18.78 15.40 12.63
C PHE A 120 -19.41 14.41 11.65
N PHE A 121 -20.08 14.91 10.61
CA PHE A 121 -20.77 14.09 9.62
C PHE A 121 -19.81 13.09 8.95
N PHE A 122 -18.64 13.52 8.48
CA PHE A 122 -17.68 12.62 7.83
C PHE A 122 -17.03 11.64 8.80
N LEU A 123 -16.82 12.01 10.06
CA LEU A 123 -16.40 11.04 11.08
C LEU A 123 -17.49 9.99 11.34
N PHE A 124 -18.75 10.39 11.37
CA PHE A 124 -19.87 9.46 11.50
C PHE A 124 -19.97 8.50 10.32
N VAL A 125 -19.86 9.00 9.09
CA VAL A 125 -19.85 8.16 7.88
C VAL A 125 -18.62 7.22 7.88
N GLY A 126 -17.44 7.72 8.27
CA GLY A 126 -16.22 6.92 8.34
C GLY A 126 -16.33 5.73 9.30
N ILE A 127 -16.92 5.93 10.51
CA ILE A 127 -17.13 4.80 11.42
C ILE A 127 -18.26 3.88 10.96
N LEU A 128 -19.25 4.41 10.25
CA LEU A 128 -20.31 3.62 9.64
C LEU A 128 -19.76 2.66 8.57
N THR A 129 -18.82 3.10 7.73
CA THR A 129 -18.13 2.21 6.78
C THR A 129 -17.35 1.12 7.51
N GLY A 130 -16.72 1.44 8.65
CA GLY A 130 -16.08 0.44 9.52
C GLY A 130 -17.06 -0.56 10.12
N LEU A 131 -18.26 -0.11 10.51
CA LEU A 131 -19.33 -1.01 10.97
C LEU A 131 -19.80 -1.95 9.86
N VAL A 132 -20.00 -1.43 8.65
CA VAL A 132 -20.37 -2.26 7.47
C VAL A 132 -19.29 -3.32 7.20
N GLU A 133 -18.01 -2.94 7.22
CA GLU A 133 -16.89 -3.89 7.07
C GLU A 133 -16.87 -4.94 8.20
N ALA A 134 -17.11 -4.54 9.43
CA ALA A 134 -17.17 -5.47 10.56
C ALA A 134 -18.33 -6.49 10.41
N VAL A 135 -19.50 -6.01 9.99
CA VAL A 135 -20.67 -6.89 9.72
C VAL A 135 -20.38 -7.82 8.54
N TRP A 136 -19.79 -7.30 7.46
CA TRP A 136 -19.39 -8.12 6.31
C TRP A 136 -18.39 -9.21 6.72
N GLY A 137 -17.37 -8.84 7.50
CA GLY A 137 -16.41 -9.81 8.05
C GLY A 137 -17.07 -10.87 8.94
N MET A 138 -18.05 -10.51 9.78
CA MET A 138 -18.84 -11.48 10.55
C MET A 138 -19.59 -12.46 9.63
N GLN A 139 -20.20 -11.97 8.56
CA GLN A 139 -20.88 -12.83 7.57
C GLN A 139 -19.91 -13.80 6.90
N GLN A 140 -18.68 -13.33 6.57
CA GLN A 140 -17.64 -14.22 6.01
C GLN A 140 -17.20 -15.31 7.01
N LEU A 141 -17.01 -14.97 8.29
CA LEU A 141 -16.63 -15.92 9.33
C LEU A 141 -17.70 -17.02 9.54
N HIS A 142 -18.97 -16.65 9.42
CA HIS A 142 -20.10 -17.60 9.54
C HIS A 142 -20.46 -18.31 8.23
N GLY A 143 -19.78 -18.01 7.12
CA GLY A 143 -20.02 -18.65 5.82
C GLY A 143 -21.23 -18.10 5.05
N HIS A 144 -21.78 -16.95 5.45
CA HIS A 144 -22.88 -16.26 4.76
C HIS A 144 -22.41 -15.34 3.63
N ALA A 145 -21.10 -15.04 3.56
CA ALA A 145 -20.47 -14.28 2.49
C ALA A 145 -19.14 -14.92 2.07
N TYR A 146 -18.80 -14.79 0.79
CA TYR A 146 -17.54 -15.31 0.26
C TYR A 146 -16.35 -14.40 0.66
N SER A 147 -15.20 -15.03 0.89
CA SER A 147 -13.93 -14.34 1.07
C SER A 147 -13.28 -14.07 -0.29
N ASN A 148 -12.54 -12.98 -0.38
CA ASN A 148 -11.75 -12.62 -1.56
C ASN A 148 -10.37 -13.32 -1.61
N HIS A 149 -10.14 -14.29 -0.73
CA HIS A 149 -8.86 -15.00 -0.63
C HIS A 149 -9.09 -16.51 -0.44
N SER A 150 -8.35 -17.34 -1.18
CA SER A 150 -8.49 -18.80 -1.15
C SER A 150 -8.14 -19.44 0.20
N LEU A 151 -7.17 -18.85 0.94
CA LEU A 151 -6.67 -19.41 2.20
C LEU A 151 -7.28 -18.77 3.45
N PHE A 152 -7.86 -17.57 3.35
CA PHE A 152 -8.39 -16.84 4.51
C PHE A 152 -9.90 -16.65 4.40
N ARG A 153 -10.61 -16.96 5.47
CA ARG A 153 -12.08 -16.78 5.51
C ARG A 153 -12.51 -15.32 5.68
N LEU A 154 -11.68 -14.49 6.29
CA LEU A 154 -11.99 -13.11 6.67
C LEU A 154 -11.16 -12.12 5.86
N THR A 155 -11.79 -11.33 5.02
CA THR A 155 -11.16 -10.28 4.22
C THR A 155 -11.99 -9.01 4.11
N GLY A 156 -13.27 -9.03 4.49
CA GLY A 156 -14.21 -7.94 4.18
C GLY A 156 -14.23 -7.65 2.69
N SER A 157 -14.20 -6.40 2.33
CA SER A 157 -14.08 -5.92 0.94
C SER A 157 -12.62 -5.85 0.44
N PHE A 158 -11.64 -6.27 1.24
CA PHE A 158 -10.23 -6.28 0.89
C PHE A 158 -9.80 -7.66 0.36
N PHE A 159 -8.61 -7.74 -0.21
CA PHE A 159 -8.05 -8.98 -0.74
C PHE A 159 -7.34 -9.83 0.34
N ASN A 160 -7.07 -9.26 1.53
CA ASN A 160 -6.29 -9.92 2.58
C ASN A 160 -6.75 -9.47 3.98
N PRO A 161 -6.70 -10.36 5.00
CA PRO A 161 -7.04 -10.02 6.39
C PRO A 161 -6.23 -8.86 6.99
N GLY A 162 -4.97 -8.67 6.55
CA GLY A 162 -4.10 -7.61 7.03
C GLY A 162 -4.66 -6.21 6.79
N PRO A 163 -4.88 -5.79 5.54
CA PRO A 163 -5.53 -4.53 5.19
C PRO A 163 -6.93 -4.38 5.79
N TYR A 164 -7.75 -5.42 5.77
CA TYR A 164 -9.07 -5.40 6.41
C TYR A 164 -8.98 -4.99 7.88
N SER A 165 -8.17 -5.71 8.66
CA SER A 165 -7.97 -5.42 10.08
C SER A 165 -7.34 -4.05 10.30
N GLY A 166 -6.42 -3.64 9.42
CA GLY A 166 -5.79 -2.32 9.45
C GLY A 166 -6.80 -1.20 9.28
N TYR A 167 -7.73 -1.32 8.33
CA TYR A 167 -8.80 -0.34 8.12
C TYR A 167 -9.71 -0.22 9.36
N LEU A 168 -10.11 -1.36 9.93
CA LEU A 168 -10.90 -1.37 11.16
C LEU A 168 -10.14 -0.72 12.33
N ALA A 169 -8.83 -0.95 12.45
CA ALA A 169 -8.01 -0.32 13.47
C ALA A 169 -7.90 1.21 13.30
N VAL A 170 -7.95 1.73 12.06
CA VAL A 170 -7.93 3.17 11.77
C VAL A 170 -9.25 3.86 12.15
N VAL A 171 -10.39 3.21 11.94
CA VAL A 171 -11.70 3.82 12.25
C VAL A 171 -12.15 3.58 13.69
N LEU A 172 -11.62 2.57 14.37
CA LEU A 172 -11.97 2.22 15.76
C LEU A 172 -11.79 3.37 16.77
N PRO A 173 -10.70 4.18 16.73
CA PRO A 173 -10.53 5.33 17.62
C PRO A 173 -11.63 6.40 17.45
N VAL A 174 -12.19 6.54 16.24
CA VAL A 174 -13.31 7.45 15.97
C VAL A 174 -14.57 6.97 16.70
N GLY A 175 -14.88 5.67 16.61
CA GLY A 175 -16.00 5.06 17.35
C GLY A 175 -15.86 5.21 18.86
N LEU A 176 -14.66 4.95 19.39
CA LEU A 176 -14.36 5.14 20.81
C LEU A 176 -14.51 6.62 21.24
N TRP A 177 -13.99 7.55 20.44
CA TRP A 177 -14.16 8.99 20.69
C TRP A 177 -15.64 9.37 20.74
N MET A 178 -16.46 8.88 19.80
CA MET A 178 -17.91 9.11 19.82
C MET A 178 -18.57 8.56 21.09
N ALA A 179 -18.22 7.34 21.49
CA ALA A 179 -18.72 6.71 22.71
C ALA A 179 -18.34 7.48 24.00
N LEU A 180 -17.17 8.10 24.04
CA LEU A 180 -16.68 8.86 25.19
C LEU A 180 -17.19 10.31 25.22
N ARG A 181 -17.33 10.95 24.06
CA ARG A 181 -17.62 12.40 23.96
C ARG A 181 -19.09 12.73 23.96
N PHE A 182 -19.93 11.90 23.29
CA PHE A 182 -21.35 12.18 23.08
C PHE A 182 -22.23 11.51 24.15
N GLN A 183 -23.54 11.78 24.10
CA GLN A 183 -24.53 11.24 25.02
C GLN A 183 -25.63 10.50 24.24
N LYS A 184 -26.49 9.76 24.99
CA LYS A 184 -27.68 9.08 24.47
C LYS A 184 -27.35 8.21 23.22
N GLY A 185 -28.13 8.37 22.13
CA GLY A 185 -28.03 7.53 20.92
C GLY A 185 -26.65 7.50 20.28
N MET A 186 -25.96 8.64 20.21
CA MET A 186 -24.61 8.69 19.62
C MET A 186 -23.55 7.96 20.44
N ARG A 187 -23.67 7.98 21.78
CA ARG A 187 -22.84 7.16 22.66
C ARG A 187 -23.08 5.66 22.42
N CYS A 188 -24.36 5.27 22.37
CA CYS A 188 -24.76 3.88 22.12
C CYS A 188 -24.23 3.40 20.76
N PHE A 189 -24.41 4.20 19.72
CA PHE A 189 -23.89 3.91 18.38
C PHE A 189 -22.36 3.74 18.40
N GLY A 190 -21.62 4.63 19.06
CA GLY A 190 -20.16 4.50 19.21
C GLY A 190 -19.76 3.17 19.86
N TYR A 191 -20.43 2.76 20.96
CA TYR A 191 -20.16 1.45 21.58
C TYR A 191 -20.53 0.27 20.71
N ILE A 192 -21.61 0.35 19.93
CA ILE A 192 -22.00 -0.70 18.97
C ILE A 192 -20.90 -0.88 17.92
N CYS A 193 -20.40 0.22 17.35
CA CYS A 193 -19.31 0.17 16.36
C CYS A 193 -18.03 -0.41 16.97
N VAL A 194 -17.64 0.05 18.16
CA VAL A 194 -16.46 -0.47 18.87
C VAL A 194 -16.63 -1.96 19.15
N GLY A 195 -17.79 -2.40 19.67
CA GLY A 195 -18.06 -3.81 19.95
C GLY A 195 -18.01 -4.68 18.71
N ALA A 196 -18.66 -4.26 17.61
CA ALA A 196 -18.66 -4.97 16.34
C ALA A 196 -17.24 -5.15 15.78
N ILE A 197 -16.43 -4.09 15.80
CA ILE A 197 -15.04 -4.16 15.33
C ILE A 197 -14.19 -5.07 16.23
N LEU A 198 -14.32 -4.97 17.56
CA LEU A 198 -13.55 -5.78 18.50
C LEU A 198 -13.87 -7.28 18.39
N ILE A 199 -15.06 -7.67 17.96
CA ILE A 199 -15.44 -9.06 17.73
C ILE A 199 -14.65 -9.65 16.55
N VAL A 200 -14.49 -8.91 15.44
CA VAL A 200 -13.86 -9.43 14.21
C VAL A 200 -12.35 -9.18 14.15
N LEU A 201 -11.85 -8.17 14.83
CA LEU A 201 -10.45 -7.77 14.76
C LEU A 201 -9.45 -8.89 15.16
N PRO A 202 -9.69 -9.70 16.21
CA PRO A 202 -8.82 -10.84 16.53
C PRO A 202 -8.79 -11.90 15.44
N ALA A 203 -9.91 -12.20 14.79
CA ALA A 203 -10.01 -13.21 13.73
C ALA A 203 -9.19 -12.84 12.47
N GLY A 204 -8.90 -11.56 12.25
CA GLY A 204 -8.04 -11.08 11.18
C GLY A 204 -6.55 -11.41 11.37
N MET A 205 -6.12 -11.89 12.56
CA MET A 205 -4.76 -12.33 12.88
C MET A 205 -3.67 -11.32 12.47
N SER A 206 -3.98 -10.03 12.48
CA SER A 206 -3.09 -8.93 12.11
C SER A 206 -2.48 -8.25 13.33
N ARG A 207 -1.28 -8.65 13.71
CA ARG A 207 -0.54 -8.09 14.86
C ARG A 207 -0.37 -6.57 14.76
N SER A 208 -0.06 -6.08 13.56
CA SER A 208 0.09 -4.64 13.28
C SER A 208 -1.21 -3.87 13.55
N ALA A 209 -2.36 -4.42 13.14
CA ALA A 209 -3.66 -3.81 13.37
C ALA A 209 -4.05 -3.80 14.86
N TRP A 210 -3.73 -4.87 15.59
CA TRP A 210 -3.96 -4.93 17.04
C TRP A 210 -3.14 -3.86 17.78
N MET A 211 -1.84 -3.74 17.46
CA MET A 211 -0.99 -2.69 18.03
C MET A 211 -1.53 -1.29 17.72
N ALA A 212 -1.92 -1.04 16.47
CA ALA A 212 -2.47 0.23 16.04
C ALA A 212 -3.76 0.56 16.82
N ALA A 213 -4.66 -0.41 16.95
CA ALA A 213 -5.91 -0.26 17.72
C ALA A 213 -5.65 0.06 19.19
N VAL A 214 -4.77 -0.69 19.85
CA VAL A 214 -4.45 -0.49 21.30
C VAL A 214 -3.81 0.86 21.53
N VAL A 215 -2.80 1.24 20.74
CA VAL A 215 -2.09 2.52 20.89
C VAL A 215 -3.03 3.70 20.65
N ALA A 216 -3.80 3.67 19.56
CA ALA A 216 -4.66 4.78 19.20
C ALA A 216 -5.89 4.91 20.12
N CYS A 217 -6.54 3.79 20.49
CA CYS A 217 -7.65 3.82 21.42
C CYS A 217 -7.21 4.19 22.84
N GLY A 218 -6.06 3.68 23.28
CA GLY A 218 -5.46 4.07 24.56
C GLY A 218 -5.18 5.57 24.62
N TRP A 219 -4.63 6.13 23.52
CA TRP A 219 -4.39 7.56 23.41
C TRP A 219 -5.69 8.38 23.40
N VAL A 220 -6.73 7.97 22.64
CA VAL A 220 -8.04 8.64 22.64
C VAL A 220 -8.69 8.61 24.02
N TYR A 221 -8.65 7.46 24.70
CA TYR A 221 -9.18 7.33 26.06
C TYR A 221 -8.43 8.27 27.04
N TRP A 222 -7.10 8.28 26.96
CA TRP A 222 -6.28 9.20 27.78
C TRP A 222 -6.63 10.67 27.50
N ALA A 223 -6.73 11.08 26.22
CA ALA A 223 -7.02 12.45 25.84
C ALA A 223 -8.41 12.93 26.32
N GLU A 224 -9.44 12.06 26.25
CA GLU A 224 -10.82 12.41 26.60
C GLU A 224 -11.13 12.29 28.11
N ARG A 225 -10.47 11.37 28.84
CA ARG A 225 -10.83 11.07 30.25
C ARG A 225 -9.79 11.50 31.26
N ILE A 226 -8.53 11.46 30.92
CA ILE A 226 -7.41 11.74 31.82
C ILE A 226 -6.84 13.13 31.53
N GLY A 227 -6.26 13.30 30.37
CA GLY A 227 -5.61 14.53 29.93
C GLY A 227 -4.30 14.84 30.66
N TRP A 228 -3.59 15.85 30.16
CA TRP A 228 -2.24 16.18 30.63
C TRP A 228 -2.21 16.69 32.09
N GLU A 229 -3.20 17.46 32.51
CA GLU A 229 -3.20 18.04 33.83
C GLU A 229 -3.41 16.98 34.93
N LYS A 230 -4.33 16.02 34.74
CA LYS A 230 -4.49 14.91 35.68
C LYS A 230 -3.26 14.02 35.72
N THR A 231 -2.64 13.76 34.57
CA THR A 231 -1.39 12.98 34.49
C THR A 231 -0.27 13.64 35.25
N LYS A 232 -0.06 14.96 35.10
CA LYS A 232 0.90 15.73 35.89
C LYS A 232 0.58 15.68 37.40
N ALA A 233 -0.69 15.83 37.77
CA ALA A 233 -1.11 15.80 39.17
C ALA A 233 -0.82 14.42 39.80
N VAL A 234 -1.15 13.33 39.12
CA VAL A 234 -0.85 11.95 39.57
C VAL A 234 0.67 11.74 39.70
N TYR A 235 1.44 12.14 38.68
CA TYR A 235 2.90 12.05 38.72
C TYR A 235 3.50 12.83 39.87
N ARG A 236 3.06 14.09 40.10
CA ARG A 236 3.57 14.91 41.21
C ARG A 236 3.19 14.35 42.59
N ARG A 237 1.98 13.76 42.72
CA ARG A 237 1.49 13.21 43.99
C ARG A 237 2.16 11.88 44.34
N ASN A 238 2.44 11.02 43.34
CA ASN A 238 2.87 9.64 43.56
C ASN A 238 4.07 9.25 42.66
N LYS A 239 5.14 10.05 42.64
CA LYS A 239 6.34 9.77 41.80
C LYS A 239 6.88 8.35 41.99
N ASN A 240 6.97 7.92 43.26
CA ASN A 240 7.52 6.62 43.63
C ASN A 240 6.67 5.42 43.17
N ALA A 241 5.36 5.62 42.92
CA ALA A 241 4.47 4.59 42.38
C ALA A 241 4.33 4.70 40.84
N THR A 242 4.37 5.92 40.30
CA THR A 242 4.17 6.15 38.85
C THR A 242 5.32 5.60 38.01
N ILE A 243 6.57 5.75 38.47
CA ILE A 243 7.75 5.25 37.73
C ILE A 243 7.75 3.70 37.66
N PRO A 244 7.61 2.95 38.80
CA PRO A 244 7.46 1.50 38.75
C PRO A 244 6.27 1.02 37.93
N PHE A 245 5.13 1.71 38.00
CA PHE A 245 3.96 1.38 37.20
C PHE A 245 4.24 1.50 35.69
N ILE A 246 4.88 2.60 35.24
CA ILE A 246 5.30 2.75 33.84
C ILE A 246 6.29 1.65 33.43
N ALA A 247 7.24 1.32 34.31
CA ALA A 247 8.21 0.24 34.06
C ALA A 247 7.51 -1.12 33.93
N ILE A 248 6.56 -1.43 34.80
CA ILE A 248 5.77 -2.68 34.72
C ILE A 248 4.98 -2.73 33.42
N VAL A 249 4.30 -1.63 33.03
CA VAL A 249 3.56 -1.56 31.76
C VAL A 249 4.51 -1.74 30.57
N ALA A 250 5.69 -1.13 30.59
CA ALA A 250 6.70 -1.30 29.53
C ALA A 250 7.18 -2.76 29.43
N ILE A 251 7.40 -3.43 30.57
CA ILE A 251 7.77 -4.85 30.61
C ILE A 251 6.63 -5.72 30.06
N LEU A 252 5.38 -5.49 30.48
CA LEU A 252 4.23 -6.25 29.99
C LEU A 252 4.03 -6.07 28.47
N VAL A 253 4.23 -4.86 27.96
CA VAL A 253 4.20 -4.56 26.52
C VAL A 253 5.36 -5.30 25.81
N GLY A 254 6.56 -5.28 26.39
CA GLY A 254 7.70 -6.03 25.86
C GLY A 254 7.45 -7.55 25.78
N CYS A 255 6.89 -8.13 26.86
CA CYS A 255 6.50 -9.55 26.88
C CYS A 255 5.41 -9.85 25.83
N ALA A 256 4.39 -8.99 25.70
CA ALA A 256 3.35 -9.17 24.71
C ALA A 256 3.90 -9.10 23.26
N ILE A 257 4.86 -8.21 22.99
CA ILE A 257 5.54 -8.14 21.68
C ILE A 257 6.36 -9.42 21.45
N ALA A 258 7.06 -9.95 22.45
CA ALA A 258 7.83 -11.19 22.34
C ALA A 258 6.92 -12.41 22.04
N GLU A 259 5.80 -12.54 22.74
CA GLU A 259 4.80 -13.57 22.46
C GLU A 259 4.19 -13.43 21.05
N LEU A 260 3.82 -12.22 20.66
CA LEU A 260 3.33 -11.92 19.32
C LEU A 260 4.38 -12.24 18.23
N TYR A 261 5.67 -12.08 18.52
CA TYR A 261 6.75 -12.51 17.62
C TYR A 261 6.76 -14.02 17.46
N GLY A 262 6.64 -14.78 18.56
CA GLY A 262 6.64 -16.24 18.58
C GLY A 262 5.51 -16.89 17.77
N LEU A 263 4.31 -16.27 17.74
CA LEU A 263 3.13 -16.81 17.06
C LEU A 263 3.26 -17.01 15.54
N LYS A 264 4.11 -16.20 14.85
CA LYS A 264 4.36 -16.27 13.40
C LYS A 264 5.84 -15.92 13.12
N ARG A 265 6.75 -16.73 13.62
CA ARG A 265 8.18 -16.45 13.60
C ARG A 265 8.74 -16.25 12.20
N ASP A 266 8.43 -17.13 11.25
CA ASP A 266 8.95 -17.06 9.88
C ASP A 266 8.50 -15.77 9.17
N SER A 267 7.25 -15.35 9.39
CA SER A 267 6.74 -14.09 8.85
C SER A 267 7.40 -12.86 9.50
N ALA A 268 7.84 -12.96 10.75
CA ALA A 268 8.55 -11.89 11.44
C ALA A 268 10.01 -11.82 10.97
N ASP A 269 10.69 -12.96 10.88
CA ASP A 269 12.07 -13.09 10.38
C ASP A 269 12.17 -12.58 8.92
N GLY A 270 11.21 -12.95 8.06
CA GLY A 270 11.14 -12.45 6.70
C GLY A 270 10.99 -10.91 6.62
N ARG A 271 10.21 -10.30 7.53
CA ARG A 271 10.11 -8.83 7.60
C ARG A 271 11.40 -8.18 8.11
N LEU A 272 12.06 -8.77 9.09
CA LEU A 272 13.34 -8.26 9.60
C LEU A 272 14.42 -8.27 8.51
N LEU A 273 14.51 -9.36 7.73
CA LEU A 273 15.39 -9.42 6.55
C LEU A 273 15.03 -8.32 5.56
N MET A 274 13.74 -8.20 5.23
CA MET A 274 13.26 -7.19 4.30
C MET A 274 13.63 -5.78 4.75
N TRP A 275 13.45 -5.44 6.02
CA TRP A 275 13.82 -4.13 6.57
C TRP A 275 15.33 -3.91 6.58
N LYS A 276 16.12 -4.95 6.89
CA LYS A 276 17.60 -4.90 6.85
C LYS A 276 18.10 -4.61 5.43
N VAL A 277 17.60 -5.34 4.43
CA VAL A 277 17.96 -5.15 3.02
C VAL A 277 17.50 -3.78 2.51
N THR A 278 16.25 -3.37 2.84
CA THR A 278 15.74 -2.04 2.47
C THR A 278 16.58 -0.92 3.10
N GLY A 279 17.00 -1.07 4.37
CA GLY A 279 17.89 -0.12 5.03
C GLY A 279 19.24 0.03 4.32
N LYS A 280 19.83 -1.09 3.86
CA LYS A 280 21.06 -1.07 3.05
C LYS A 280 20.81 -0.37 1.69
N ALA A 281 19.68 -0.63 1.03
CA ALA A 281 19.29 0.01 -0.22
C ALA A 281 19.10 1.53 -0.06
N ILE A 282 18.50 2.00 1.05
CA ILE A 282 18.39 3.43 1.39
C ILE A 282 19.78 4.07 1.52
N ALA A 283 20.72 3.37 2.16
CA ALA A 283 22.09 3.86 2.31
C ALA A 283 22.81 4.07 0.96
N GLY A 284 22.45 3.30 -0.07
CA GLY A 284 22.93 3.49 -1.44
C GLY A 284 22.32 4.70 -2.17
N HIS A 285 21.09 5.11 -1.79
CA HIS A 285 20.35 6.21 -2.42
C HIS A 285 19.73 7.18 -1.40
N PRO A 286 20.53 7.75 -0.46
CA PRO A 286 19.97 8.44 0.72
C PRO A 286 19.27 9.76 0.40
N VAL A 287 19.63 10.45 -0.68
CA VAL A 287 19.11 11.77 -1.04
C VAL A 287 18.02 11.69 -2.10
N THR A 288 18.32 11.05 -3.22
CA THR A 288 17.40 11.01 -4.38
C THR A 288 16.37 9.89 -4.29
N GLY A 289 16.64 8.85 -3.50
CA GLY A 289 15.86 7.62 -3.53
C GLY A 289 15.90 6.93 -4.89
N THR A 290 15.04 5.94 -5.06
CA THR A 290 14.89 5.15 -6.31
C THR A 290 13.71 5.60 -7.16
N GLY A 291 12.92 6.57 -6.68
CA GLY A 291 11.67 7.05 -7.28
C GLY A 291 10.46 6.17 -6.90
N LEU A 292 9.26 6.76 -7.04
CA LEU A 292 7.99 6.08 -6.81
C LEU A 292 7.90 4.80 -7.67
N GLY A 293 7.58 3.66 -7.04
CA GLY A 293 7.54 2.35 -7.70
C GLY A 293 8.92 1.71 -7.95
N GLY A 294 10.01 2.32 -7.45
CA GLY A 294 11.37 1.78 -7.61
C GLY A 294 11.76 0.74 -6.55
N PHE A 295 10.89 0.47 -5.56
CA PHE A 295 11.19 -0.48 -4.47
C PHE A 295 11.49 -1.90 -4.97
N PRO A 296 10.70 -2.56 -5.86
CA PRO A 296 10.90 -3.97 -6.18
C PRO A 296 12.25 -4.26 -6.84
N GLU A 297 12.66 -3.42 -7.80
CA GLU A 297 13.97 -3.53 -8.48
C GLU A 297 15.11 -3.31 -7.49
N ALA A 298 15.10 -2.18 -6.79
CA ALA A 298 16.18 -1.81 -5.88
C ALA A 298 16.32 -2.77 -4.69
N TYR A 299 15.21 -3.31 -4.19
CA TYR A 299 15.24 -4.34 -3.16
C TYR A 299 15.88 -5.62 -3.66
N ALA A 300 15.47 -6.13 -4.84
CA ALA A 300 15.99 -7.37 -5.39
C ALA A 300 17.49 -7.26 -5.70
N GLU A 301 17.93 -6.14 -6.26
CA GLU A 301 19.35 -5.87 -6.50
C GLU A 301 20.16 -5.88 -5.21
N MET A 302 19.71 -5.14 -4.20
CA MET A 302 20.38 -5.09 -2.89
C MET A 302 20.34 -6.45 -2.17
N GLN A 303 19.25 -7.23 -2.29
CA GLN A 303 19.17 -8.58 -1.75
C GLN A 303 20.22 -9.50 -2.38
N GLY A 304 20.38 -9.43 -3.72
CA GLY A 304 21.42 -10.18 -4.43
C GLY A 304 22.83 -9.80 -3.97
N GLN A 305 23.11 -8.50 -3.81
CA GLN A 305 24.40 -8.03 -3.28
C GLN A 305 24.61 -8.50 -1.83
N TYR A 306 23.59 -8.40 -0.98
CA TYR A 306 23.64 -8.81 0.42
C TYR A 306 23.94 -10.31 0.56
N PHE A 307 23.28 -11.17 -0.21
CA PHE A 307 23.54 -12.62 -0.16
C PHE A 307 24.89 -13.04 -0.73
N GLY A 308 25.57 -12.18 -1.46
CA GLY A 308 26.96 -12.35 -1.86
C GLY A 308 27.97 -12.03 -0.77
N THR A 309 27.55 -11.51 0.39
CA THR A 309 28.44 -11.18 1.52
C THR A 309 28.45 -12.28 2.57
N GLU A 310 29.51 -12.32 3.41
CA GLU A 310 29.61 -13.23 4.56
C GLU A 310 28.63 -12.89 5.70
N GLU A 311 28.00 -11.72 5.69
CA GLU A 311 27.01 -11.31 6.69
C GLU A 311 25.68 -12.07 6.58
N ALA A 312 25.39 -12.64 5.41
CA ALA A 312 24.11 -13.30 5.13
C ALA A 312 24.07 -14.70 5.73
N THR A 313 23.09 -14.94 6.58
CA THR A 313 22.89 -16.25 7.21
C THR A 313 22.04 -17.18 6.34
N ASP A 314 22.22 -18.51 6.47
CA ASP A 314 21.39 -19.48 5.74
C ASP A 314 19.92 -19.39 6.12
N LYS A 315 19.62 -19.01 7.36
CA LYS A 315 18.24 -18.73 7.79
C LYS A 315 17.62 -17.55 7.03
N GLU A 316 18.38 -16.49 6.79
CA GLU A 316 17.92 -15.34 6.01
C GLU A 316 17.68 -15.73 4.55
N LYS A 317 18.58 -16.52 3.95
CA LYS A 317 18.41 -17.05 2.58
C LYS A 317 17.14 -17.90 2.47
N LEU A 318 16.84 -18.72 3.47
CA LEU A 318 15.65 -19.58 3.49
C LEU A 318 14.35 -18.77 3.54
N VAL A 319 14.26 -17.68 4.36
CA VAL A 319 13.05 -16.87 4.48
C VAL A 319 12.93 -15.81 3.38
N ALA A 320 13.95 -15.63 2.55
CA ALA A 320 13.99 -14.63 1.48
C ALA A 320 12.83 -14.78 0.48
N GLY A 321 12.38 -13.64 -0.05
CA GLY A 321 11.35 -13.51 -1.06
C GLY A 321 11.59 -12.30 -1.94
N CYS A 322 10.70 -12.08 -2.91
CA CYS A 322 10.68 -10.90 -3.77
C CYS A 322 9.42 -10.08 -3.46
N PRO A 323 9.45 -9.23 -2.42
CA PRO A 323 8.30 -8.44 -2.03
C PRO A 323 8.09 -7.27 -2.98
N GLU A 324 6.81 -6.93 -3.24
CA GLU A 324 6.43 -5.71 -3.96
C GLU A 324 6.52 -4.46 -3.08
N TYR A 325 6.47 -4.63 -1.75
CA TYR A 325 6.47 -3.55 -0.75
C TYR A 325 7.35 -3.90 0.44
N ALA A 326 7.90 -2.87 1.10
CA ALA A 326 8.75 -3.03 2.29
C ALA A 326 8.00 -3.58 3.53
N PHE A 327 6.68 -3.68 3.51
CA PHE A 327 5.85 -3.91 4.71
C PHE A 327 6.19 -2.95 5.86
N ASN A 328 6.68 -1.77 5.52
CA ASN A 328 6.97 -0.63 6.37
C ASN A 328 6.99 0.61 5.48
N GLU A 329 5.96 1.45 5.58
CA GLU A 329 5.80 2.61 4.68
C GLU A 329 6.93 3.65 4.88
N TYR A 330 7.50 3.73 6.07
CA TYR A 330 8.60 4.68 6.32
C TYR A 330 9.87 4.24 5.60
N LEU A 331 10.18 2.95 5.61
CA LEU A 331 11.30 2.40 4.83
C LEU A 331 11.02 2.49 3.33
N GLN A 332 9.78 2.23 2.90
CA GLN A 332 9.40 2.36 1.49
C GLN A 332 9.59 3.80 0.99
N ILE A 333 9.06 4.79 1.72
CA ILE A 333 9.22 6.21 1.39
C ILE A 333 10.71 6.61 1.46
N GLY A 334 11.45 6.12 2.46
CA GLY A 334 12.88 6.36 2.58
C GLY A 334 13.68 5.83 1.38
N LEU A 335 13.31 4.68 0.84
CA LEU A 335 13.94 4.13 -0.36
C LEU A 335 13.50 4.85 -1.63
N GLU A 336 12.20 5.15 -1.78
CA GLU A 336 11.67 5.76 -3.00
C GLU A 336 11.93 7.27 -3.11
N GLN A 337 11.84 8.03 -2.00
CA GLN A 337 11.99 9.50 -1.99
C GLN A 337 13.22 9.99 -1.20
N GLY A 338 14.05 9.09 -0.73
CA GLY A 338 15.20 9.41 0.11
C GLY A 338 14.80 9.83 1.54
N ILE A 339 15.81 10.11 2.37
CA ILE A 339 15.62 10.50 3.78
C ILE A 339 14.87 11.82 3.90
N GLY A 340 15.07 12.75 2.95
CA GLY A 340 14.34 14.02 2.91
C GLY A 340 12.83 13.83 2.78
N GLY A 341 12.39 12.97 1.86
CA GLY A 341 10.97 12.61 1.68
C GLY A 341 10.39 11.95 2.92
N LEU A 342 11.13 11.04 3.56
CA LEU A 342 10.73 10.40 4.81
C LEU A 342 10.53 11.41 5.95
N ILE A 343 11.44 12.36 6.13
CA ILE A 343 11.33 13.40 7.17
C ILE A 343 10.10 14.27 6.93
N VAL A 344 9.88 14.71 5.69
CA VAL A 344 8.73 15.56 5.33
C VAL A 344 7.42 14.80 5.54
N PHE A 345 7.35 13.54 5.13
CA PHE A 345 6.17 12.69 5.36
C PHE A 345 5.87 12.51 6.85
N GLY A 346 6.89 12.20 7.67
CA GLY A 346 6.74 12.08 9.11
C GLY A 346 6.29 13.39 9.76
N ALA A 347 6.86 14.54 9.34
CA ALA A 347 6.44 15.86 9.78
C ALA A 347 4.99 16.17 9.38
N TRP A 348 4.55 15.75 8.19
CA TRP A 348 3.16 15.92 7.74
C TRP A 348 2.18 15.14 8.61
N LEU A 349 2.43 13.84 8.88
CA LEU A 349 1.63 13.05 9.81
C LEU A 349 1.63 13.64 11.22
N GLY A 350 2.80 14.03 11.74
CA GLY A 350 2.95 14.67 13.04
C GLY A 350 2.18 15.98 13.14
N SER A 351 2.15 16.77 12.07
CA SER A 351 1.38 18.02 12.01
C SER A 351 -0.14 17.78 12.12
N MET A 352 -0.67 16.73 11.47
CA MET A 352 -2.09 16.36 11.60
C MET A 352 -2.45 16.00 13.05
N VAL A 353 -1.64 15.17 13.69
CA VAL A 353 -1.85 14.80 15.09
C VAL A 353 -1.76 16.03 16.00
N TYR A 354 -0.75 16.88 15.80
CA TYR A 354 -0.58 18.13 16.54
C TYR A 354 -1.81 19.05 16.44
N TYR A 355 -2.29 19.31 15.22
CA TYR A 355 -3.49 20.12 15.03
C TYR A 355 -4.74 19.44 15.55
N GLY A 356 -4.87 18.12 15.40
CA GLY A 356 -5.99 17.35 15.95
C GLY A 356 -6.09 17.45 17.47
N ILE A 357 -4.98 17.41 18.18
CA ILE A 357 -4.91 17.67 19.64
C ILE A 357 -5.33 19.11 19.93
N ARG A 358 -4.74 20.08 19.25
CA ARG A 358 -4.99 21.51 19.48
C ARG A 358 -6.45 21.89 19.20
N ASN A 359 -7.06 21.29 18.17
CA ASN A 359 -8.44 21.53 17.75
C ASN A 359 -9.43 20.57 18.45
N ARG A 360 -8.99 19.77 19.43
CA ARG A 360 -9.81 18.78 20.17
C ARG A 360 -10.53 17.76 19.26
N GLN A 361 -9.95 17.45 18.11
CA GLN A 361 -10.41 16.44 17.15
C GLN A 361 -9.78 15.08 17.47
N HIS A 362 -9.92 14.62 18.74
CA HIS A 362 -9.19 13.45 19.23
C HIS A 362 -9.57 12.16 18.49
N GLY A 363 -10.81 12.02 18.03
CA GLY A 363 -11.22 10.86 17.22
C GLY A 363 -10.45 10.78 15.88
N ALA A 364 -10.39 11.91 15.16
CA ALA A 364 -9.66 11.99 13.89
C ALA A 364 -8.15 11.81 14.09
N ALA A 365 -7.57 12.48 15.11
CA ALA A 365 -6.15 12.32 15.43
C ALA A 365 -5.80 10.90 15.87
N GLY A 366 -6.72 10.22 16.58
CA GLY A 366 -6.59 8.80 16.92
C GLY A 366 -6.55 7.91 15.68
N GLY A 367 -7.39 8.19 14.66
CA GLY A 367 -7.37 7.48 13.40
C GLY A 367 -6.07 7.69 12.62
N VAL A 368 -5.55 8.93 12.56
CA VAL A 368 -4.23 9.23 11.96
C VAL A 368 -3.11 8.48 12.71
N LEU A 369 -3.15 8.47 14.05
CA LEU A 369 -2.18 7.75 14.87
C LEU A 369 -2.25 6.23 14.63
N ALA A 370 -3.48 5.65 14.54
CA ALA A 370 -3.65 4.24 14.21
C ALA A 370 -3.03 3.88 12.86
N LEU A 371 -3.26 4.72 11.83
CA LEU A 371 -2.67 4.53 10.51
C LEU A 371 -1.14 4.63 10.58
N ALA A 372 -0.60 5.61 11.28
CA ALA A 372 0.84 5.78 11.44
C ALA A 372 1.50 4.57 12.14
N VAL A 373 0.87 4.01 13.17
CA VAL A 373 1.36 2.79 13.85
C VAL A 373 1.22 1.56 12.95
N PHE A 374 0.10 1.42 12.24
CA PHE A 374 -0.12 0.31 11.30
C PHE A 374 0.90 0.31 10.15
N ALA A 375 1.29 1.49 9.67
CA ALA A 375 2.27 1.71 8.62
C ALA A 375 3.70 1.25 8.98
N VAL A 376 4.03 1.10 10.28
CA VAL A 376 5.35 0.60 10.72
C VAL A 376 5.61 -0.84 10.29
N SER A 377 4.57 -1.68 10.19
CA SER A 377 4.74 -3.09 9.86
C SER A 377 3.69 -3.61 8.88
N SER A 378 3.19 -2.72 8.00
CA SER A 378 2.22 -3.01 6.94
C SER A 378 2.40 -2.04 5.77
N TYR A 379 1.48 -2.10 4.78
CA TYR A 379 1.54 -1.33 3.53
C TYR A 379 0.23 -0.57 3.24
N PRO A 380 -0.33 0.21 4.19
CA PRO A 380 -1.62 0.89 3.98
C PRO A 380 -1.61 1.90 2.84
N LEU A 381 -0.49 2.58 2.59
CA LEU A 381 -0.37 3.61 1.55
C LEU A 381 -0.23 3.04 0.13
N GLN A 382 -0.23 1.72 -0.01
CA GLN A 382 -0.37 1.05 -1.31
C GLN A 382 -1.85 0.88 -1.71
N LEU A 383 -2.79 1.22 -0.81
CA LEU A 383 -4.22 0.98 -0.98
C LEU A 383 -5.02 2.29 -0.94
N PRO A 384 -5.90 2.54 -1.95
CA PRO A 384 -6.69 3.78 -2.05
C PRO A 384 -7.53 4.07 -0.81
N SER A 385 -8.10 3.05 -0.18
CA SER A 385 -8.95 3.18 1.01
C SER A 385 -8.29 3.91 2.17
N PHE A 386 -7.00 3.64 2.42
CA PHE A 386 -6.25 4.26 3.51
C PHE A 386 -5.84 5.70 3.19
N TRP A 387 -5.52 5.99 1.93
CA TRP A 387 -5.26 7.37 1.50
C TRP A 387 -6.49 8.26 1.66
N VAL A 388 -7.65 7.76 1.23
CA VAL A 388 -8.92 8.48 1.40
C VAL A 388 -9.21 8.72 2.88
N ALA A 389 -9.07 7.69 3.73
CA ALA A 389 -9.24 7.83 5.17
C ALA A 389 -8.24 8.83 5.77
N LEU A 390 -6.96 8.80 5.37
CA LEU A 390 -5.93 9.73 5.84
C LEU A 390 -6.25 11.18 5.47
N VAL A 391 -6.72 11.44 4.25
CA VAL A 391 -7.10 12.79 3.81
C VAL A 391 -8.29 13.31 4.60
N PHE A 392 -9.34 12.49 4.80
CA PHE A 392 -10.49 12.90 5.63
C PHE A 392 -10.10 13.18 7.07
N LEU A 393 -9.42 12.24 7.72
CA LEU A 393 -9.01 12.36 9.12
C LEU A 393 -8.04 13.54 9.31
N GLY A 394 -7.06 13.66 8.43
CA GLY A 394 -6.06 14.74 8.47
C GLY A 394 -6.69 16.12 8.23
N ALA A 395 -7.55 16.27 7.23
CA ALA A 395 -8.24 17.53 6.96
C ALA A 395 -9.12 17.97 8.14
N ILE A 396 -9.83 17.02 8.80
CA ILE A 396 -10.60 17.30 10.00
C ILE A 396 -9.69 17.73 11.15
N CYS A 397 -8.55 17.07 11.36
CA CYS A 397 -7.57 17.46 12.37
C CYS A 397 -7.10 18.90 12.21
N VAL A 398 -6.81 19.29 10.98
CA VAL A 398 -6.16 20.57 10.63
C VAL A 398 -7.15 21.73 10.55
N THR A 399 -8.45 21.47 10.32
CA THR A 399 -9.46 22.53 10.20
C THR A 399 -9.72 23.20 11.54
N LYS A 400 -9.44 24.49 11.64
CA LYS A 400 -9.58 25.32 12.85
C LYS A 400 -11.00 25.84 13.05
N ASP A 401 -11.35 26.10 14.32
CA ASP A 401 -12.45 26.99 14.67
C ASP A 401 -12.14 28.43 14.27
N GLY A 402 -13.07 29.08 13.54
CA GLY A 402 -12.87 30.37 12.86
C GLY A 402 -12.52 31.57 13.75
N THR A 403 -12.49 31.43 15.07
CA THR A 403 -12.12 32.51 15.99
C THR A 403 -10.60 32.68 16.13
N GLN A 404 -9.79 31.70 15.74
CA GLN A 404 -8.31 31.75 15.84
C GLN A 404 -7.59 32.04 14.52
N ILE A 405 -8.29 32.26 13.42
CA ILE A 405 -7.68 32.47 12.09
C ILE A 405 -6.92 33.81 11.99
N ARG A 406 -7.19 34.78 12.88
CA ARG A 406 -6.69 36.17 12.73
C ARG A 406 -5.22 36.42 13.00
N SER A 407 -4.44 35.50 13.60
CA SER A 407 -3.09 35.86 14.09
C SER A 407 -1.89 35.20 13.38
N SER A 408 -2.08 34.27 12.43
CA SER A 408 -0.92 33.57 11.80
C SER A 408 -1.14 33.07 10.37
N ALA A 409 -2.19 33.51 9.67
CA ALA A 409 -2.47 33.10 8.31
C ALA A 409 -2.14 34.22 7.31
N LEU A 410 -1.44 33.88 6.23
CA LEU A 410 -1.40 34.72 5.05
C LEU A 410 -2.85 34.97 4.61
N SER A 411 -3.36 36.21 4.81
CA SER A 411 -4.71 36.59 4.40
C SER A 411 -4.75 36.75 2.89
N VAL A 412 -5.10 35.68 2.21
CA VAL A 412 -5.34 35.72 0.76
C VAL A 412 -6.71 36.31 0.50
N SER A 413 -6.86 37.16 -0.52
CA SER A 413 -8.15 37.77 -0.85
C SER A 413 -9.20 36.72 -1.23
N SER A 414 -10.48 36.98 -0.97
CA SER A 414 -11.57 36.06 -1.32
C SER A 414 -11.61 35.73 -2.82
N ALA A 415 -11.24 36.68 -3.68
CA ALA A 415 -11.12 36.44 -5.12
C ALA A 415 -10.04 35.41 -5.46
N CYS A 416 -8.87 35.51 -4.84
CA CYS A 416 -7.78 34.57 -5.07
C CYS A 416 -8.15 33.15 -4.59
N HIS A 417 -8.87 33.00 -3.47
CA HIS A 417 -9.36 31.68 -3.02
C HIS A 417 -10.34 31.07 -4.00
N ILE A 418 -11.29 31.85 -4.53
CA ILE A 418 -12.23 31.39 -5.56
C ILE A 418 -11.46 30.88 -6.78
N THR A 419 -10.48 31.66 -7.24
CA THR A 419 -9.67 31.28 -8.39
C THR A 419 -8.88 29.98 -8.13
N ILE A 420 -8.21 29.85 -6.98
CA ILE A 420 -7.44 28.65 -6.63
C ILE A 420 -8.34 27.41 -6.59
N ILE A 421 -9.47 27.46 -5.88
CA ILE A 421 -10.37 26.31 -5.78
C ILE A 421 -10.98 25.96 -7.14
N SER A 422 -11.29 26.95 -7.97
CA SER A 422 -11.77 26.72 -9.34
C SER A 422 -10.73 26.03 -10.21
N LEU A 423 -9.45 26.47 -10.12
CA LEU A 423 -8.33 25.84 -10.84
C LEU A 423 -8.08 24.42 -10.34
N LEU A 424 -8.15 24.16 -9.03
CA LEU A 424 -8.02 22.81 -8.47
C LEU A 424 -9.17 21.89 -8.95
N SER A 425 -10.39 22.40 -8.99
CA SER A 425 -11.53 21.64 -9.51
C SER A 425 -11.36 21.31 -11.01
N LEU A 426 -10.88 22.27 -11.80
CA LEU A 426 -10.57 22.05 -13.22
C LEU A 426 -9.42 21.03 -13.38
N ALA A 427 -8.35 21.16 -12.58
CA ALA A 427 -7.25 20.20 -12.60
C ALA A 427 -7.71 18.77 -12.26
N SER A 428 -8.66 18.61 -11.32
CA SER A 428 -9.27 17.31 -11.02
C SER A 428 -9.99 16.71 -12.23
N VAL A 429 -10.73 17.55 -12.99
CA VAL A 429 -11.37 17.11 -14.25
C VAL A 429 -10.33 16.66 -15.28
N CYS A 430 -9.24 17.42 -15.45
CA CYS A 430 -8.14 17.05 -16.36
C CYS A 430 -7.51 15.72 -15.96
N LEU A 431 -7.21 15.52 -14.68
CA LEU A 431 -6.66 14.25 -14.18
C LEU A 431 -7.62 13.07 -14.38
N PHE A 432 -8.93 13.30 -14.22
CA PHE A 432 -9.94 12.28 -14.54
C PHE A 432 -9.93 11.90 -16.03
N ILE A 433 -9.81 12.88 -16.93
CA ILE A 433 -9.73 12.62 -18.37
C ILE A 433 -8.53 11.73 -18.71
N LEU A 434 -7.39 11.92 -18.05
CA LEU A 434 -6.21 11.06 -18.22
C LEU A 434 -6.45 9.62 -17.76
N GLN A 435 -7.39 9.39 -16.84
CA GLN A 435 -7.77 8.06 -16.36
C GLN A 435 -8.97 7.45 -17.09
N LYS A 436 -9.60 8.25 -17.97
CA LYS A 436 -10.74 7.77 -18.76
C LYS A 436 -10.30 6.58 -19.63
N GLY A 437 -11.00 5.47 -19.50
CA GLY A 437 -10.70 4.25 -20.25
C GLY A 437 -9.87 3.21 -19.49
N GLN A 438 -9.28 3.55 -18.35
CA GLN A 438 -8.53 2.57 -17.54
C GLN A 438 -9.41 1.38 -17.13
N TYR A 439 -10.66 1.62 -16.76
CA TYR A 439 -11.60 0.55 -16.43
C TYR A 439 -11.70 -0.49 -17.55
N GLU A 440 -11.90 -0.05 -18.80
CA GLU A 440 -12.02 -0.94 -19.96
C GLU A 440 -10.70 -1.66 -20.29
N VAL A 441 -9.57 -1.00 -20.09
CA VAL A 441 -8.24 -1.60 -20.27
C VAL A 441 -8.03 -2.75 -19.28
N TYR A 442 -8.30 -2.55 -18.00
CA TYR A 442 -8.15 -3.60 -16.98
C TYR A 442 -9.20 -4.71 -17.12
N LYS A 443 -10.41 -4.38 -17.60
CA LYS A 443 -11.45 -5.37 -17.91
C LYS A 443 -11.03 -6.25 -19.09
N ARG A 444 -10.53 -5.66 -20.18
CA ARG A 444 -10.00 -6.40 -21.33
C ARG A 444 -8.83 -7.28 -20.92
N TRP A 445 -7.90 -6.76 -20.12
CA TRP A 445 -6.79 -7.56 -19.58
C TRP A 445 -7.29 -8.75 -18.74
N GLY A 446 -8.30 -8.59 -17.88
CA GLY A 446 -8.89 -9.68 -17.09
C GLY A 446 -9.48 -10.80 -17.97
N TRP A 447 -10.12 -10.43 -19.09
CA TRP A 447 -10.57 -11.42 -20.08
C TRP A 447 -9.38 -12.13 -20.73
N MET A 448 -8.36 -11.38 -21.17
CA MET A 448 -7.15 -11.96 -21.79
C MET A 448 -6.43 -12.92 -20.83
N GLN A 449 -6.35 -12.57 -19.54
CA GLN A 449 -5.80 -13.44 -18.49
C GLN A 449 -6.52 -14.77 -18.37
N THR A 450 -7.83 -14.78 -18.55
CA THR A 450 -8.62 -16.03 -18.54
C THR A 450 -8.23 -16.92 -19.71
N VAL A 451 -8.07 -16.36 -20.91
CA VAL A 451 -7.64 -17.10 -22.12
C VAL A 451 -6.18 -17.55 -21.98
N TYR A 452 -5.31 -16.70 -21.51
CA TYR A 452 -3.89 -16.99 -21.21
C TYR A 452 -3.74 -18.16 -20.22
N ASN A 453 -4.50 -18.17 -19.13
CA ASN A 453 -4.46 -19.23 -18.13
C ASN A 453 -4.92 -20.59 -18.70
N ASN A 454 -5.75 -20.57 -19.73
CA ASN A 454 -6.13 -21.77 -20.52
C ASN A 454 -5.07 -22.16 -21.56
N LYS A 455 -3.88 -21.51 -21.55
CA LYS A 455 -2.74 -21.75 -22.45
C LYS A 455 -3.01 -21.48 -23.94
N ALA A 456 -4.07 -20.72 -24.26
CA ALA A 456 -4.40 -20.33 -25.62
C ALA A 456 -3.63 -19.05 -26.03
N TYR A 457 -2.29 -19.11 -25.99
CA TYR A 457 -1.41 -17.96 -26.14
C TYR A 457 -1.52 -17.26 -27.51
N GLU A 458 -1.67 -18.04 -28.59
CA GLU A 458 -1.82 -17.51 -29.94
C GLU A 458 -3.06 -16.64 -30.10
N SER A 459 -4.16 -17.05 -29.45
CA SER A 459 -5.45 -16.37 -29.55
C SER A 459 -5.47 -14.97 -28.93
N VAL A 460 -4.56 -14.66 -28.02
CA VAL A 460 -4.52 -13.38 -27.29
C VAL A 460 -3.23 -12.57 -27.53
N SER A 461 -2.30 -13.10 -28.31
CA SER A 461 -0.99 -12.46 -28.56
C SER A 461 -1.14 -11.05 -29.15
N GLU A 462 -2.04 -10.86 -30.12
CA GLU A 462 -2.28 -9.54 -30.72
C GLU A 462 -3.02 -8.60 -29.75
N ASP A 463 -3.92 -9.12 -28.91
CA ASP A 463 -4.59 -8.32 -27.86
C ASP A 463 -3.58 -7.76 -26.84
N TYR A 464 -2.54 -8.55 -26.45
CA TYR A 464 -1.46 -8.07 -25.59
C TYR A 464 -0.68 -6.94 -26.26
N LYS A 465 -0.32 -7.06 -27.55
CA LYS A 465 0.36 -6.00 -28.29
C LYS A 465 -0.48 -4.72 -28.37
N ASP A 466 -1.79 -4.81 -28.59
CA ASP A 466 -2.71 -3.67 -28.63
C ASP A 466 -2.75 -2.89 -27.30
N LEU A 467 -2.61 -3.59 -26.17
CA LEU A 467 -2.62 -2.99 -24.85
C LEU A 467 -1.24 -2.61 -24.33
N HIS A 468 -0.15 -2.97 -25.02
CA HIS A 468 1.22 -2.76 -24.59
C HIS A 468 1.48 -1.33 -24.10
N ASP A 469 1.18 -0.33 -24.93
CA ASP A 469 1.45 1.07 -24.59
C ASP A 469 0.69 1.56 -23.36
N LYS A 470 -0.47 0.99 -23.09
CA LYS A 470 -1.31 1.34 -21.93
C LYS A 470 -0.88 0.66 -20.65
N LEU A 471 -0.30 -0.56 -20.74
CA LEU A 471 0.04 -1.40 -19.60
C LEU A 471 1.54 -1.73 -19.47
N LYS A 472 2.41 -1.10 -20.27
CA LYS A 472 3.88 -1.30 -20.24
C LYS A 472 4.58 -0.90 -18.93
N HIS A 473 3.82 -0.42 -17.95
CA HIS A 473 4.24 -0.14 -16.59
C HIS A 473 3.82 -1.23 -15.60
N LYS A 474 3.13 -2.29 -16.04
CA LYS A 474 2.71 -3.44 -15.22
C LYS A 474 3.58 -4.65 -15.55
N PRO A 475 4.48 -5.06 -14.62
CA PRO A 475 5.39 -6.17 -14.88
C PRO A 475 4.67 -7.50 -15.11
N GLU A 476 3.51 -7.74 -14.47
CA GLU A 476 2.70 -8.93 -14.67
C GLU A 476 2.15 -8.99 -16.11
N PHE A 477 1.64 -7.86 -16.60
CA PHE A 477 1.17 -7.76 -18.00
C PHE A 477 2.29 -8.03 -18.98
N LEU A 478 3.46 -7.41 -18.77
CA LEU A 478 4.63 -7.60 -19.64
C LEU A 478 5.14 -9.05 -19.61
N PHE A 479 5.05 -9.72 -18.46
CA PHE A 479 5.42 -11.14 -18.34
C PHE A 479 4.47 -12.02 -19.15
N GLU A 480 3.16 -11.79 -19.07
CA GLU A 480 2.13 -12.53 -19.83
C GLU A 480 2.29 -12.29 -21.34
N GLU A 481 2.48 -11.03 -21.77
CA GLU A 481 2.77 -10.66 -23.16
C GLU A 481 4.01 -11.39 -23.70
N ALA A 482 5.11 -11.33 -22.95
CA ALA A 482 6.35 -11.99 -23.34
C ALA A 482 6.23 -13.51 -23.40
N GLN A 483 5.39 -14.11 -22.56
CA GLN A 483 5.12 -15.55 -22.65
C GLN A 483 4.33 -15.89 -23.91
N CYS A 484 3.35 -15.07 -24.30
CA CYS A 484 2.66 -15.23 -25.58
C CYS A 484 3.64 -15.12 -26.77
N LEU A 485 4.49 -14.08 -26.76
CA LEU A 485 5.53 -13.90 -27.78
C LEU A 485 6.51 -15.08 -27.85
N SER A 486 6.96 -15.58 -26.70
CA SER A 486 7.85 -16.74 -26.63
C SER A 486 7.20 -18.00 -27.21
N LYS A 487 5.92 -18.23 -26.92
CA LYS A 487 5.17 -19.40 -27.41
C LYS A 487 4.84 -19.33 -28.89
N THR A 488 4.79 -18.13 -29.46
CA THR A 488 4.62 -17.89 -30.91
C THR A 488 5.96 -17.77 -31.67
N GLY A 489 7.10 -18.08 -30.99
CA GLY A 489 8.43 -18.08 -31.62
C GLY A 489 9.10 -16.71 -31.74
N GLN A 490 8.51 -15.65 -31.20
CA GLN A 490 9.02 -14.27 -31.24
C GLN A 490 9.98 -14.00 -30.06
N HIS A 491 11.06 -14.83 -29.94
CA HIS A 491 11.94 -14.83 -28.74
C HIS A 491 12.67 -13.51 -28.51
N ALA A 492 13.17 -12.87 -29.57
CA ALA A 492 13.89 -11.58 -29.45
C ALA A 492 12.98 -10.46 -28.99
N GLU A 493 11.70 -10.47 -29.39
CA GLU A 493 10.71 -9.50 -28.91
C GLU A 493 10.31 -9.77 -27.45
N ALA A 494 10.09 -11.04 -27.10
CA ALA A 494 9.85 -11.46 -25.72
C ALA A 494 10.95 -10.96 -24.76
N ILE A 495 12.24 -11.06 -25.16
CA ILE A 495 13.36 -10.54 -24.37
C ILE A 495 13.24 -9.02 -24.19
N ARG A 496 12.93 -8.25 -25.24
CA ARG A 496 12.78 -6.78 -25.13
C ARG A 496 11.69 -6.37 -24.15
N VAL A 497 10.54 -7.06 -24.18
CA VAL A 497 9.43 -6.83 -23.24
C VAL A 497 9.84 -7.19 -21.81
N LEU A 498 10.52 -8.32 -21.61
CA LEU A 498 10.99 -8.79 -20.31
C LEU A 498 12.09 -7.90 -19.71
N GLU A 499 12.99 -7.33 -20.53
CA GLU A 499 14.00 -6.38 -20.04
C GLU A 499 13.36 -5.10 -19.48
N ARG A 500 12.20 -4.70 -19.99
CA ARG A 500 11.41 -3.65 -19.36
C ARG A 500 10.76 -4.13 -18.05
N ALA A 501 10.16 -5.32 -18.04
CA ALA A 501 9.55 -5.90 -16.84
C ALA A 501 10.58 -6.05 -15.69
N LYS A 502 11.81 -6.45 -16.02
CA LYS A 502 12.94 -6.61 -15.08
C LYS A 502 13.28 -5.30 -14.34
N ARG A 503 13.12 -4.14 -14.99
CA ARG A 503 13.33 -2.81 -14.38
C ARG A 503 12.15 -2.34 -13.54
N LEU A 504 11.05 -3.07 -13.52
CA LEU A 504 9.84 -2.74 -12.75
C LEU A 504 9.58 -3.72 -11.62
N SER A 505 10.24 -4.88 -11.62
CA SER A 505 9.98 -5.98 -10.68
C SER A 505 11.25 -6.74 -10.32
N GLY A 506 11.32 -7.18 -9.06
CA GLY A 506 12.36 -8.09 -8.59
C GLY A 506 12.03 -9.58 -8.78
N ASP A 507 10.92 -9.92 -9.46
CA ASP A 507 10.50 -11.32 -9.62
C ASP A 507 11.52 -12.11 -10.48
N PRO A 508 12.18 -13.16 -9.92
CA PRO A 508 13.14 -13.98 -10.67
C PRO A 508 12.51 -14.74 -11.83
N MET A 509 11.18 -14.92 -11.87
CA MET A 509 10.50 -15.55 -13.01
C MET A 509 10.72 -14.79 -14.32
N ILE A 510 10.85 -13.46 -14.24
CA ILE A 510 11.18 -12.63 -15.40
C ILE A 510 12.57 -13.00 -15.94
N ARG A 511 13.57 -13.15 -15.06
CA ARG A 511 14.94 -13.55 -15.44
C ARG A 511 14.97 -14.98 -16.01
N TYR A 512 14.20 -15.90 -15.44
CA TYR A 512 14.08 -17.26 -15.98
C TYR A 512 13.48 -17.27 -17.39
N MET A 513 12.52 -16.40 -17.65
CA MET A 513 11.92 -16.29 -18.97
C MET A 513 12.88 -15.66 -19.98
N ILE A 514 13.64 -14.62 -19.58
CA ILE A 514 14.73 -14.07 -20.40
C ILE A 514 15.73 -15.15 -20.73
N ALA A 515 16.23 -15.88 -19.73
CA ALA A 515 17.21 -16.96 -19.91
C ALA A 515 16.73 -18.03 -20.89
N LYS A 516 15.47 -18.50 -20.78
CA LYS A 516 14.89 -19.47 -21.72
C LYS A 516 14.83 -18.97 -23.16
N ASN A 517 14.43 -17.71 -23.36
CA ASN A 517 14.36 -17.15 -24.70
C ASN A 517 15.77 -16.95 -25.29
N ARG A 518 16.76 -16.51 -24.48
CA ARG A 518 18.16 -16.39 -24.88
C ARG A 518 18.77 -17.76 -25.23
N GLN A 519 18.52 -18.79 -24.43
CA GLN A 519 18.96 -20.16 -24.73
C GLN A 519 18.42 -20.65 -26.08
N THR A 520 17.12 -20.37 -26.37
CA THR A 520 16.53 -20.74 -27.66
C THR A 520 17.20 -20.01 -28.85
N LEU A 521 17.74 -18.81 -28.64
CA LEU A 521 18.47 -18.04 -29.65
C LEU A 521 19.96 -18.43 -29.74
N GLY A 522 20.46 -19.30 -28.84
CA GLY A 522 21.88 -19.69 -28.80
C GLY A 522 22.77 -18.76 -27.97
N ASP A 523 22.18 -17.78 -27.25
CA ASP A 523 22.91 -16.81 -26.41
C ASP A 523 23.22 -17.44 -25.02
N TYR A 524 24.06 -18.49 -25.02
CA TYR A 524 24.28 -19.33 -23.83
C TYR A 524 24.98 -18.59 -22.67
N ARG A 525 25.88 -17.64 -22.95
CA ARG A 525 26.58 -16.86 -21.89
C ARG A 525 25.64 -15.94 -21.16
N GLU A 526 24.85 -15.20 -21.90
CA GLU A 526 23.84 -14.28 -21.35
C GLU A 526 22.76 -15.06 -20.60
N THR A 527 22.44 -16.29 -21.03
CA THR A 527 21.55 -17.22 -20.33
C THR A 527 22.14 -17.59 -18.95
N GLU A 528 23.44 -17.95 -18.91
CA GLU A 528 24.13 -18.26 -17.66
C GLU A 528 24.12 -17.07 -16.71
N GLU A 529 24.43 -15.86 -17.18
CA GLU A 529 24.46 -14.63 -16.38
C GLU A 529 23.10 -14.34 -15.72
N GLU A 530 22.00 -14.39 -16.47
CA GLU A 530 20.65 -14.17 -15.93
C GLU A 530 20.26 -15.19 -14.85
N LEU A 531 20.64 -16.46 -15.05
CA LEU A 531 20.35 -17.51 -14.07
C LEU A 531 21.21 -17.37 -12.81
N LEU A 532 22.48 -16.98 -12.93
CA LEU A 532 23.36 -16.72 -11.79
C LEU A 532 22.89 -15.50 -11.00
N GLN A 533 22.45 -14.43 -11.66
CA GLN A 533 21.86 -13.27 -10.99
C GLN A 533 20.58 -13.65 -10.24
N ALA A 534 19.73 -14.48 -10.83
CA ALA A 534 18.52 -14.96 -10.18
C ALA A 534 18.82 -15.83 -8.93
N ILE A 535 19.88 -16.64 -8.97
CA ILE A 535 20.40 -17.40 -7.81
C ILE A 535 20.90 -16.42 -6.73
N GLY A 536 21.61 -15.35 -7.12
CA GLY A 536 22.05 -14.33 -6.18
C GLY A 536 20.88 -13.71 -5.39
N ILE A 537 19.76 -13.45 -6.07
CA ILE A 537 18.55 -12.88 -5.44
C ILE A 537 17.86 -13.90 -4.51
N LEU A 538 17.69 -15.16 -4.95
CA LEU A 538 17.00 -16.22 -4.20
C LEU A 538 17.80 -17.53 -4.23
N PRO A 539 18.87 -17.66 -3.43
CA PRO A 539 19.80 -18.79 -3.51
C PRO A 539 19.19 -20.16 -3.15
N GLU A 540 18.07 -20.18 -2.40
CA GLU A 540 17.39 -21.43 -2.01
C GLU A 540 16.31 -21.90 -3.01
N ARG A 541 16.15 -21.21 -4.14
CA ARG A 541 15.25 -21.67 -5.20
C ARG A 541 15.94 -22.70 -6.11
N LEU A 542 15.33 -23.88 -6.26
CA LEU A 542 15.90 -24.97 -7.05
C LEU A 542 15.83 -24.73 -8.57
N TYR A 543 14.82 -24.00 -9.01
CA TYR A 543 14.51 -23.86 -10.43
C TYR A 543 15.66 -23.26 -11.28
N PRO A 544 16.39 -22.20 -10.85
CA PRO A 544 17.51 -21.70 -11.65
C PRO A 544 18.69 -22.69 -11.73
N TYR A 545 18.96 -23.49 -10.69
CA TYR A 545 19.97 -24.55 -10.75
C TYR A 545 19.58 -25.65 -11.74
N TYR A 546 18.31 -26.02 -11.78
CA TYR A 546 17.78 -26.95 -12.77
C TYR A 546 17.97 -26.41 -14.21
N LEU A 547 17.67 -25.12 -14.45
CA LEU A 547 17.89 -24.50 -15.75
C LEU A 547 19.37 -24.44 -16.12
N LEU A 548 20.28 -24.16 -15.15
CA LEU A 548 21.73 -24.21 -15.38
C LEU A 548 22.22 -25.62 -15.70
N ALA A 549 21.70 -26.65 -15.03
CA ALA A 549 22.07 -28.04 -15.33
C ALA A 549 21.67 -28.39 -16.78
N LYS A 550 20.51 -27.94 -17.26
CA LYS A 550 20.11 -28.12 -18.66
C LYS A 550 21.02 -27.35 -19.62
N LEU A 551 21.34 -26.09 -19.28
CA LEU A 551 22.22 -25.24 -20.09
C LEU A 551 23.62 -25.88 -20.26
N TYR A 552 24.23 -26.33 -19.14
CA TYR A 552 25.55 -26.94 -19.20
C TYR A 552 25.58 -28.34 -19.82
N ALA A 553 24.42 -28.96 -20.03
CA ALA A 553 24.29 -30.22 -20.77
C ALA A 553 24.14 -30.03 -22.28
N GLU A 554 23.89 -28.79 -22.77
CA GLU A 554 23.77 -28.49 -24.20
C GLU A 554 25.10 -28.80 -24.92
N PRO A 555 25.07 -29.48 -26.06
CA PRO A 555 26.29 -29.86 -26.81
C PRO A 555 27.20 -28.67 -27.14
N GLU A 556 26.60 -27.53 -27.51
CA GLU A 556 27.32 -26.32 -27.91
C GLU A 556 27.87 -25.50 -26.75
N PHE A 557 27.44 -25.80 -25.50
CA PHE A 557 27.85 -25.10 -24.28
C PHE A 557 28.22 -26.06 -23.14
N TYR A 558 28.63 -27.29 -23.49
CA TYR A 558 28.89 -28.33 -22.48
C TYR A 558 30.03 -27.98 -21.52
N GLN A 559 29.74 -28.04 -20.23
CA GLN A 559 30.68 -27.74 -19.13
C GLN A 559 30.48 -28.73 -17.97
N ALA A 560 31.26 -29.83 -17.99
CA ALA A 560 31.07 -30.98 -17.09
C ALA A 560 31.11 -30.63 -15.59
N ASP A 561 32.03 -29.77 -15.16
CA ASP A 561 32.16 -29.42 -13.74
C ASP A 561 31.00 -28.54 -13.26
N LYS A 562 30.60 -27.56 -14.06
CA LYS A 562 29.43 -26.72 -13.78
C LYS A 562 28.13 -27.50 -13.83
N LEU A 563 28.00 -28.46 -14.74
CA LEU A 563 26.86 -29.37 -14.79
C LEU A 563 26.75 -30.16 -13.49
N ARG A 564 27.85 -30.78 -13.02
CA ARG A 564 27.86 -31.53 -11.77
C ARG A 564 27.49 -30.65 -10.56
N ALA A 565 28.03 -29.42 -10.51
CA ALA A 565 27.74 -28.49 -9.43
C ALA A 565 26.24 -28.07 -9.42
N ALA A 566 25.67 -27.68 -10.58
CA ALA A 566 24.27 -27.29 -10.70
C ALA A 566 23.33 -28.46 -10.39
N ALA A 567 23.63 -29.64 -10.93
CA ALA A 567 22.87 -30.86 -10.69
C ALA A 567 22.93 -31.29 -9.22
N GLY A 568 24.13 -31.23 -8.61
CA GLY A 568 24.31 -31.48 -7.19
C GLY A 568 23.43 -30.57 -6.33
N ALA A 569 23.35 -29.27 -6.65
CA ALA A 569 22.47 -28.33 -5.95
C ALA A 569 20.97 -28.72 -6.07
N VAL A 570 20.50 -29.17 -7.23
CA VAL A 570 19.11 -29.63 -7.41
C VAL A 570 18.80 -30.86 -6.59
N LEU A 571 19.77 -31.79 -6.48
CA LEU A 571 19.57 -33.07 -5.81
C LEU A 571 19.68 -32.98 -4.29
N THR A 572 20.54 -32.08 -3.76
CA THR A 572 20.87 -32.00 -2.33
C THR A 572 20.15 -30.91 -1.56
N LYS A 573 19.83 -29.76 -2.21
CA LYS A 573 19.14 -28.66 -1.51
C LYS A 573 17.72 -29.07 -1.10
N GLU A 574 17.37 -28.74 0.14
CA GLU A 574 16.00 -28.92 0.65
C GLU A 574 15.08 -27.78 0.16
N PRO A 575 13.96 -28.09 -0.51
CA PRO A 575 13.00 -27.07 -0.94
C PRO A 575 12.15 -26.60 0.25
N LYS A 576 11.69 -25.34 0.22
CA LYS A 576 10.71 -24.84 1.20
C LYS A 576 9.43 -25.67 1.28
N VAL A 577 8.98 -26.21 0.15
CA VAL A 577 7.79 -27.07 0.02
C VAL A 577 8.07 -28.11 -1.05
N GLU A 578 7.93 -29.38 -0.70
CA GLU A 578 8.00 -30.47 -1.67
C GLU A 578 6.79 -30.38 -2.62
N SER A 579 7.06 -30.55 -3.91
CA SER A 579 6.02 -30.54 -4.96
C SER A 579 6.34 -31.57 -6.04
N THR A 580 5.34 -31.93 -6.83
CA THR A 580 5.49 -32.80 -7.99
C THR A 580 6.52 -32.25 -8.96
N ALA A 581 6.50 -30.95 -9.22
CA ALA A 581 7.46 -30.28 -10.10
C ALA A 581 8.91 -30.43 -9.62
N ILE A 582 9.18 -30.37 -8.31
CA ILE A 582 10.53 -30.59 -7.76
C ILE A 582 10.98 -32.03 -7.99
N ARG A 583 10.10 -33.00 -7.79
CA ARG A 583 10.42 -34.42 -8.06
C ARG A 583 10.75 -34.65 -9.54
N GLU A 584 9.96 -34.09 -10.44
CA GLU A 584 10.20 -34.17 -11.88
C GLU A 584 11.55 -33.52 -12.26
N MET A 585 11.87 -32.34 -11.73
CA MET A 585 13.17 -31.69 -11.96
C MET A 585 14.34 -32.57 -11.48
N ARG A 586 14.25 -33.19 -10.30
CA ARG A 586 15.29 -34.09 -9.77
C ARG A 586 15.45 -35.34 -10.62
N GLU A 587 14.37 -35.94 -11.09
CA GLU A 587 14.42 -37.10 -12.00
C GLU A 587 15.04 -36.75 -13.37
N GLU A 588 14.69 -35.60 -13.91
CA GLU A 588 15.25 -35.13 -15.20
C GLU A 588 16.75 -34.86 -15.06
N VAL A 589 17.19 -34.20 -13.97
CA VAL A 589 18.59 -33.94 -13.71
C VAL A 589 19.40 -35.25 -13.55
N LYS A 590 18.86 -36.27 -12.86
CA LYS A 590 19.49 -37.59 -12.77
C LYS A 590 19.73 -38.18 -14.16
N LYS A 591 18.71 -38.17 -15.03
CA LYS A 591 18.81 -38.66 -16.42
C LYS A 591 19.86 -37.89 -17.24
N ILE A 592 19.99 -36.57 -16.99
CA ILE A 592 21.01 -35.73 -17.67
C ILE A 592 22.42 -36.16 -17.26
N ILE A 593 22.66 -36.41 -15.96
CA ILE A 593 23.96 -36.87 -15.46
C ILE A 593 24.31 -38.28 -15.95
N GLU A 594 23.35 -39.20 -15.97
CA GLU A 594 23.54 -40.58 -16.44
C GLU A 594 23.90 -40.69 -17.93
N LYS A 595 23.47 -39.70 -18.73
CA LYS A 595 23.71 -39.65 -20.19
C LYS A 595 25.02 -38.98 -20.58
N LYS A 596 25.65 -38.24 -19.68
CA LYS A 596 26.85 -37.42 -19.92
C LYS A 596 28.02 -37.92 -19.07
#